data_768a28af98676974ecfcce86ba18347b
#
_entry.id   768a28af98676974ecfcce86ba18347b
#
_cell.length_a   1.000
_cell.length_b   1.000
_cell.length_c   1.000
_cell.angle_alpha   90.00
_cell.angle_beta   90.00
_cell.angle_gamma   90.00
#
_symmetry.space_group_name_H-M   'P 1'
#
loop_
_entity.id
_entity.type
_entity.pdbx_description
1 polymer ?
#
loop_
_entity_poly.entity_id
_entity_poly.type
_entity_poly.pdbx_seq_one_letter_code
_entity_poly.pdbx_strand_id
1 'polypeptide(L)'
;PQLLPMETRMRYPLILSGYRGWEDDVLWQLVERGTREGWIRYLGYVPDEDLPYLYAAARTFVYPSFYEGFGLPILEAMSCGVPVVCSNVTSLPEVVGDAGLVADPNDVDAISAHILQSLQDDSWREIATARGLAQAKQFSWENCTTQTINAYKLL
;
A
#
# COMPACT_ATOMS: atom_id res chain seq x y z
N PRO A 1 3.37 1.15 -13.31
CA PRO A 1 4.50 2.09 -13.25
C PRO A 1 4.94 2.64 -14.61
N GLN A 2 4.80 1.85 -15.70
CA GLN A 2 5.24 2.30 -17.05
C GLN A 2 4.41 3.48 -17.60
N LEU A 3 3.19 3.68 -17.12
CA LEU A 3 2.33 4.81 -17.48
C LEU A 3 2.78 6.13 -16.83
N LEU A 4 3.63 6.07 -15.80
CA LEU A 4 4.19 7.27 -15.18
C LEU A 4 5.38 7.81 -15.99
N PRO A 5 5.54 9.14 -16.10
CA PRO A 5 6.70 9.76 -16.75
C PRO A 5 8.02 9.25 -16.17
N MET A 6 9.06 9.12 -16.99
CA MET A 6 10.37 8.61 -16.55
C MET A 6 10.97 9.48 -15.43
N GLU A 7 10.83 10.80 -15.52
CA GLU A 7 11.28 11.74 -14.49
C GLU A 7 10.63 11.41 -13.12
N THR A 8 9.31 11.15 -13.10
CA THR A 8 8.59 10.77 -11.88
C THR A 8 9.10 9.45 -11.32
N ARG A 9 9.32 8.44 -12.18
CA ARG A 9 9.85 7.13 -11.78
C ARG A 9 11.26 7.22 -11.22
N MET A 10 12.11 8.08 -11.78
CA MET A 10 13.47 8.30 -11.29
C MET A 10 13.50 9.04 -9.96
N ARG A 11 12.60 10.01 -9.79
CA ARG A 11 12.47 10.78 -8.54
C ARG A 11 11.87 9.95 -7.40
N TYR A 12 10.93 9.07 -7.73
CA TYR A 12 10.20 8.21 -6.80
C TYR A 12 10.29 6.75 -7.26
N PRO A 13 11.44 6.09 -7.03
CA PRO A 13 11.62 4.71 -7.46
C PRO A 13 10.63 3.78 -6.75
N LEU A 14 10.15 2.76 -7.48
CA LEU A 14 9.33 1.70 -6.92
C LEU A 14 10.20 0.78 -6.07
N ILE A 15 9.87 0.67 -4.80
CA ILE A 15 10.49 -0.29 -3.90
C ILE A 15 9.60 -1.52 -3.82
N LEU A 16 10.18 -2.69 -4.08
CA LEU A 16 9.52 -3.97 -3.93
C LEU A 16 10.20 -4.76 -2.81
N SER A 17 9.42 -5.21 -1.84
CA SER A 17 9.88 -6.09 -0.75
C SER A 17 9.05 -7.37 -0.72
N GLY A 18 9.65 -8.44 -0.21
CA GLY A 18 9.05 -9.75 -0.11
C GLY A 18 9.87 -10.82 -0.85
N TYR A 19 9.47 -12.08 -0.66
CA TYR A 19 10.11 -13.18 -1.37
C TYR A 19 9.70 -13.19 -2.85
N ARG A 20 10.60 -13.68 -3.69
CA ARG A 20 10.27 -14.03 -5.06
C ARG A 20 9.21 -15.14 -5.01
N GLY A 21 7.96 -14.80 -5.36
CA GLY A 21 6.83 -15.73 -5.36
C GLY A 21 6.83 -16.67 -6.56
N TRP A 22 5.64 -17.21 -6.86
CA TRP A 22 5.42 -18.11 -7.98
C TRP A 22 5.91 -17.50 -9.29
N GLU A 23 6.51 -18.34 -10.12
CA GLU A 23 7.24 -17.92 -11.33
C GLU A 23 6.32 -17.23 -12.34
N ASP A 24 6.39 -15.91 -12.39
CA ASP A 24 5.93 -15.11 -13.53
C ASP A 24 7.17 -14.47 -14.19
N ASP A 25 7.72 -15.15 -15.18
CA ASP A 25 8.91 -14.68 -15.89
C ASP A 25 8.71 -13.30 -16.50
N VAL A 26 7.50 -12.96 -16.96
CA VAL A 26 7.19 -11.65 -17.54
C VAL A 26 7.32 -10.56 -16.48
N LEU A 27 6.78 -10.78 -15.30
CA LEU A 27 6.91 -9.84 -14.18
C LEU A 27 8.36 -9.63 -13.81
N TRP A 28 9.14 -10.72 -13.69
CA TRP A 28 10.55 -10.62 -13.31
C TRP A 28 11.41 -9.94 -14.38
N GLN A 29 11.16 -10.15 -15.65
CA GLN A 29 11.81 -9.40 -16.74
C GLN A 29 11.54 -7.89 -16.61
N LEU A 30 10.32 -7.48 -16.23
CA LEU A 30 9.98 -6.08 -15.97
C LEU A 30 10.74 -5.52 -14.75
N VAL A 31 10.81 -6.29 -13.66
CA VAL A 31 11.56 -5.90 -12.45
C VAL A 31 13.03 -5.73 -12.76
N GLU A 32 13.66 -6.70 -13.43
CA GLU A 32 15.06 -6.64 -13.83
C GLU A 32 15.35 -5.46 -14.77
N ARG A 33 14.47 -5.20 -15.74
CA ARG A 33 14.59 -4.05 -16.62
C ARG A 33 14.50 -2.74 -15.83
N GLY A 34 13.49 -2.58 -14.98
CA GLY A 34 13.31 -1.37 -14.17
C GLY A 34 14.45 -1.15 -13.18
N THR A 35 15.05 -2.25 -12.67
CA THR A 35 16.23 -2.18 -11.81
C THR A 35 17.45 -1.69 -12.59
N ARG A 36 17.68 -2.20 -13.80
CA ARG A 36 18.78 -1.70 -14.66
C ARG A 36 18.58 -0.25 -15.08
N GLU A 37 17.33 0.16 -15.32
CA GLU A 37 16.97 1.55 -15.64
C GLU A 37 16.96 2.47 -14.40
N GLY A 38 17.07 1.93 -13.17
CA GLY A 38 17.23 2.68 -11.91
C GLY A 38 15.92 3.11 -11.23
N TRP A 39 14.74 2.78 -11.77
CA TRP A 39 13.44 3.18 -11.20
C TRP A 39 12.73 2.07 -10.41
N ILE A 40 13.31 0.86 -10.33
CA ILE A 40 12.89 -0.20 -9.41
C ILE A 40 14.05 -0.58 -8.50
N ARG A 41 13.74 -0.84 -7.23
CA ARG A 41 14.64 -1.45 -6.25
C ARG A 41 13.93 -2.64 -5.63
N TYR A 42 14.42 -3.85 -5.90
CA TYR A 42 13.95 -5.06 -5.26
C TYR A 42 14.83 -5.38 -4.06
N LEU A 43 14.24 -5.37 -2.85
CA LEU A 43 14.95 -5.57 -1.59
C LEU A 43 14.97 -7.03 -1.12
N GLY A 44 14.13 -7.89 -1.71
CA GLY A 44 13.90 -9.23 -1.16
C GLY A 44 13.16 -9.16 0.18
N TYR A 45 13.43 -10.13 1.04
CA TYR A 45 12.87 -10.14 2.39
C TYR A 45 13.41 -8.98 3.22
N VAL A 46 12.51 -8.30 3.90
CA VAL A 46 12.83 -7.24 4.86
C VAL A 46 12.37 -7.73 6.24
N PRO A 47 13.24 -7.73 7.26
CA PRO A 47 12.86 -8.12 8.61
C PRO A 47 11.73 -7.24 9.19
N ASP A 48 10.88 -7.81 10.02
CA ASP A 48 9.72 -7.10 10.60
C ASP A 48 10.15 -5.85 11.39
N GLU A 49 11.31 -5.88 12.01
CA GLU A 49 11.91 -4.76 12.74
C GLU A 49 12.29 -3.58 11.83
N ASP A 50 12.55 -3.82 10.54
CA ASP A 50 12.92 -2.82 9.54
C ASP A 50 11.71 -2.30 8.74
N LEU A 51 10.59 -3.03 8.71
CA LEU A 51 9.40 -2.65 7.96
C LEU A 51 8.85 -1.26 8.32
N PRO A 52 8.76 -0.86 9.61
CA PRO A 52 8.28 0.48 9.97
C PRO A 52 9.13 1.60 9.37
N TYR A 53 10.44 1.41 9.28
CA TYR A 53 11.34 2.40 8.66
C TYR A 53 11.17 2.45 7.15
N LEU A 54 10.97 1.28 6.52
CA LEU A 54 10.69 1.20 5.09
C LEU A 54 9.37 1.91 4.76
N TYR A 55 8.31 1.66 5.52
CA TYR A 55 7.05 2.39 5.37
C TYR A 55 7.25 3.89 5.58
N ALA A 56 7.80 4.32 6.71
CA ALA A 56 7.96 5.74 7.03
C ALA A 56 8.81 6.52 6.01
N ALA A 57 9.72 5.84 5.30
CA ALA A 57 10.52 6.43 4.23
C ALA A 57 9.76 6.53 2.89
N ALA A 58 8.62 5.86 2.74
CA ALA A 58 7.87 5.85 1.50
C ALA A 58 7.06 7.13 1.31
N ARG A 59 6.98 7.62 0.07
CA ARG A 59 6.12 8.74 -0.31
C ARG A 59 4.65 8.33 -0.36
N THR A 60 4.39 7.10 -0.79
CA THR A 60 3.07 6.46 -0.85
C THR A 60 3.24 4.95 -0.79
N PHE A 61 2.26 4.26 -0.26
CA PHE A 61 2.18 2.80 -0.28
C PHE A 61 1.14 2.36 -1.30
N VAL A 62 1.50 1.42 -2.18
CA VAL A 62 0.62 0.96 -3.28
C VAL A 62 0.32 -0.51 -3.10
N TYR A 63 -0.97 -0.86 -2.98
CA TYR A 63 -1.42 -2.22 -2.68
C TYR A 63 -2.59 -2.66 -3.59
N PRO A 64 -2.32 -2.98 -4.87
CA PRO A 64 -3.35 -3.29 -5.87
C PRO A 64 -3.71 -4.78 -5.88
N SER A 65 -3.99 -5.38 -4.74
CA SER A 65 -4.34 -6.79 -4.60
C SER A 65 -5.72 -7.09 -5.20
N PHE A 66 -5.87 -8.25 -5.82
CA PHE A 66 -7.15 -8.75 -6.32
C PHE A 66 -8.02 -9.34 -5.20
N TYR A 67 -7.40 -9.86 -4.16
CA TYR A 67 -8.11 -10.47 -3.03
C TYR A 67 -7.25 -10.40 -1.77
N GLU A 68 -7.86 -9.96 -0.67
CA GLU A 68 -7.25 -9.94 0.67
C GLU A 68 -8.28 -10.37 1.71
N GLY A 69 -7.81 -11.10 2.72
CA GLY A 69 -8.66 -11.45 3.87
C GLY A 69 -8.89 -10.27 4.80
N PHE A 70 -7.89 -9.37 4.94
CA PHE A 70 -7.98 -8.19 5.79
C PHE A 70 -7.27 -6.97 5.19
N GLY A 71 -5.94 -7.01 5.05
CA GLY A 71 -5.14 -5.90 4.53
C GLY A 71 -4.22 -5.28 5.59
N LEU A 72 -3.58 -6.11 6.42
CA LEU A 72 -2.61 -5.65 7.42
C LEU A 72 -1.56 -4.68 6.85
N PRO A 73 -0.97 -4.90 5.65
CA PRO A 73 0.02 -3.96 5.10
C PRO A 73 -0.51 -2.53 4.91
N ILE A 74 -1.82 -2.37 4.65
CA ILE A 74 -2.45 -1.04 4.56
C ILE A 74 -2.47 -0.37 5.94
N LEU A 75 -2.84 -1.11 7.00
CA LEU A 75 -2.83 -0.59 8.37
C LEU A 75 -1.43 -0.22 8.83
N GLU A 76 -0.45 -1.05 8.51
CA GLU A 76 0.97 -0.80 8.80
C GLU A 76 1.44 0.49 8.15
N ALA A 77 1.17 0.67 6.85
CA ALA A 77 1.51 1.89 6.13
C ALA A 77 0.83 3.13 6.74
N MET A 78 -0.49 3.05 7.01
CA MET A 78 -1.23 4.15 7.64
C MET A 78 -0.74 4.45 9.06
N SER A 79 -0.37 3.43 9.84
CA SER A 79 0.20 3.61 11.19
C SER A 79 1.56 4.32 11.16
N CYS A 80 2.30 4.19 10.05
CA CYS A 80 3.54 4.92 9.80
C CYS A 80 3.31 6.30 9.15
N GLY A 81 2.07 6.74 9.00
CA GLY A 81 1.71 8.04 8.43
C GLY A 81 1.87 8.12 6.91
N VAL A 82 1.85 6.98 6.22
CA VAL A 82 2.05 6.91 4.77
C VAL A 82 0.70 6.89 4.04
N PRO A 83 0.48 7.79 3.07
CA PRO A 83 -0.70 7.75 2.21
C PRO A 83 -0.78 6.45 1.40
N VAL A 84 -1.98 5.93 1.22
CA VAL A 84 -2.23 4.62 0.59
C VAL A 84 -2.99 4.76 -0.71
N VAL A 85 -2.57 3.97 -1.71
CA VAL A 85 -3.32 3.68 -2.94
C VAL A 85 -3.57 2.16 -2.97
N CYS A 86 -4.82 1.74 -2.95
CA CYS A 86 -5.13 0.30 -2.93
C CYS A 86 -6.32 -0.07 -3.83
N SER A 87 -6.62 -1.36 -3.90
CA SER A 87 -7.79 -1.85 -4.62
C SER A 87 -9.08 -1.58 -3.84
N ASN A 88 -10.19 -1.44 -4.57
CA ASN A 88 -11.54 -1.25 -4.03
C ASN A 88 -12.30 -2.57 -3.82
N VAL A 89 -11.59 -3.68 -3.62
CA VAL A 89 -12.17 -5.02 -3.53
C VAL A 89 -11.97 -5.63 -2.14
N THR A 90 -12.82 -6.61 -1.82
CA THR A 90 -12.76 -7.41 -0.58
C THR A 90 -12.79 -6.54 0.69
N SER A 91 -11.86 -6.71 1.62
CA SER A 91 -11.76 -6.00 2.89
C SER A 91 -11.07 -4.63 2.80
N LEU A 92 -10.38 -4.34 1.68
CA LEU A 92 -9.51 -3.17 1.58
C LEU A 92 -10.24 -1.83 1.72
N PRO A 93 -11.46 -1.62 1.15
CA PRO A 93 -12.22 -0.39 1.35
C PRO A 93 -12.61 -0.14 2.81
N GLU A 94 -12.93 -1.20 3.57
CA GLU A 94 -13.23 -1.11 5.01
C GLU A 94 -12.00 -0.69 5.80
N VAL A 95 -10.85 -1.29 5.49
CA VAL A 95 -9.59 -1.03 6.19
C VAL A 95 -9.09 0.38 5.91
N VAL A 96 -9.08 0.81 4.66
CA VAL A 96 -8.54 2.13 4.27
C VAL A 96 -9.50 3.27 4.63
N GLY A 97 -10.83 3.03 4.63
CA GLY A 97 -11.84 4.07 4.85
C GLY A 97 -11.72 5.21 3.83
N ASP A 98 -11.75 6.45 4.32
CA ASP A 98 -11.59 7.66 3.52
C ASP A 98 -10.14 8.21 3.54
N ALA A 99 -9.21 7.41 4.02
CA ALA A 99 -7.81 7.81 4.20
C ALA A 99 -6.93 7.57 2.98
N GLY A 100 -7.38 6.81 1.98
CA GLY A 100 -6.61 6.47 0.79
C GLY A 100 -7.36 6.66 -0.51
N LEU A 101 -6.67 6.44 -1.63
CA LEU A 101 -7.25 6.36 -2.96
C LEU A 101 -7.49 4.90 -3.32
N VAL A 102 -8.68 4.61 -3.83
CA VAL A 102 -9.08 3.24 -4.18
C VAL A 102 -9.48 3.13 -5.64
N ALA A 103 -9.12 2.04 -6.31
CA ALA A 103 -9.47 1.77 -7.69
C ALA A 103 -9.72 0.27 -7.92
N ASP A 104 -10.41 -0.07 -9.00
CA ASP A 104 -10.49 -1.46 -9.47
C ASP A 104 -9.06 -1.97 -9.78
N PRO A 105 -8.64 -3.14 -9.26
CA PRO A 105 -7.32 -3.68 -9.52
C PRO A 105 -7.05 -3.98 -11.00
N ASN A 106 -8.09 -4.07 -11.84
CA ASN A 106 -7.97 -4.20 -13.29
C ASN A 106 -7.85 -2.85 -14.01
N ASP A 107 -8.19 -1.73 -13.36
CA ASP A 107 -8.11 -0.39 -13.94
C ASP A 107 -6.72 0.21 -13.71
N VAL A 108 -5.80 -0.15 -14.58
CA VAL A 108 -4.40 0.29 -14.50
C VAL A 108 -4.26 1.81 -14.68
N ASP A 109 -5.15 2.42 -15.45
CA ASP A 109 -5.13 3.88 -15.69
C ASP A 109 -5.56 4.64 -14.43
N ALA A 110 -6.64 4.20 -13.77
CA ALA A 110 -7.07 4.78 -12.49
C ALA A 110 -6.00 4.60 -11.40
N ILE A 111 -5.42 3.41 -11.27
CA ILE A 111 -4.32 3.15 -10.33
C ILE A 111 -3.15 4.10 -10.60
N SER A 112 -2.76 4.25 -11.87
CA SER A 112 -1.65 5.14 -12.25
C SER A 112 -1.95 6.61 -11.95
N ALA A 113 -3.18 7.07 -12.19
CA ALA A 113 -3.62 8.43 -11.86
C ALA A 113 -3.58 8.66 -10.34
N HIS A 114 -4.05 7.70 -9.54
CA HIS A 114 -4.00 7.77 -8.07
C HIS A 114 -2.56 7.77 -7.53
N ILE A 115 -1.68 6.96 -8.11
CA ILE A 115 -0.25 7.00 -7.76
C ILE A 115 0.33 8.39 -8.07
N LEU A 116 0.05 8.94 -9.25
CA LEU A 116 0.56 10.25 -9.63
C LEU A 116 0.04 11.35 -8.69
N GLN A 117 -1.25 11.33 -8.35
CA GLN A 117 -1.85 12.23 -7.37
C GLN A 117 -1.14 12.10 -6.02
N SER A 118 -0.99 10.89 -5.50
CA SER A 118 -0.34 10.65 -4.20
C SER A 118 1.12 11.07 -4.14
N LEU A 119 1.81 11.13 -5.28
CA LEU A 119 3.19 11.58 -5.37
C LEU A 119 3.33 13.11 -5.46
N GLN A 120 2.35 13.81 -6.08
CA GLN A 120 2.47 15.21 -6.47
C GLN A 120 1.60 16.17 -5.67
N ASP A 121 0.46 15.72 -5.11
CA ASP A 121 -0.47 16.55 -4.35
C ASP A 121 -0.13 16.53 -2.86
N ASP A 122 0.66 17.51 -2.43
CA ASP A 122 1.08 17.61 -1.02
C ASP A 122 -0.11 17.91 -0.09
N SER A 123 -1.10 18.69 -0.55
CA SER A 123 -2.29 19.02 0.25
C SER A 123 -3.15 17.78 0.51
N TRP A 124 -3.37 16.96 -0.53
CA TRP A 124 -4.06 15.68 -0.38
C TRP A 124 -3.28 14.75 0.57
N ARG A 125 -1.96 14.71 0.45
CA ARG A 125 -1.11 13.85 1.27
C ARG A 125 -1.19 14.19 2.76
N GLU A 126 -1.19 15.47 3.11
CA GLU A 126 -1.36 15.90 4.51
C GLU A 126 -2.68 15.41 5.09
N ILE A 127 -3.77 15.56 4.33
CA ILE A 127 -5.10 15.07 4.72
C ILE A 127 -5.11 13.55 4.83
N ALA A 128 -4.59 12.83 3.84
CA ALA A 128 -4.53 11.36 3.82
C ALA A 128 -3.70 10.80 4.99
N THR A 129 -2.57 11.43 5.29
CA THR A 129 -1.73 11.07 6.46
C THR A 129 -2.50 11.21 7.77
N ALA A 130 -3.16 12.36 7.99
CA ALA A 130 -3.92 12.59 9.21
C ALA A 130 -5.10 11.60 9.36
N ARG A 131 -5.82 11.35 8.28
CA ARG A 131 -6.92 10.37 8.24
C ARG A 131 -6.41 8.95 8.43
N GLY A 132 -5.31 8.57 7.78
CA GLY A 132 -4.71 7.24 7.90
C GLY A 132 -4.29 6.91 9.32
N LEU A 133 -3.64 7.84 10.01
CA LEU A 133 -3.27 7.69 11.42
C LEU A 133 -4.51 7.55 12.33
N ALA A 134 -5.60 8.28 12.04
CA ALA A 134 -6.85 8.19 12.79
C ALA A 134 -7.57 6.87 12.50
N GLN A 135 -7.62 6.43 11.24
CA GLN A 135 -8.24 5.19 10.81
C GLN A 135 -7.50 3.98 11.41
N ALA A 136 -6.17 3.94 11.36
CA ALA A 136 -5.37 2.83 11.88
C ALA A 136 -5.59 2.61 13.37
N LYS A 137 -5.83 3.67 14.16
CA LYS A 137 -6.12 3.57 15.61
C LYS A 137 -7.43 2.86 15.93
N GLN A 138 -8.34 2.73 14.98
CA GLN A 138 -9.61 2.02 15.20
C GLN A 138 -9.40 0.50 15.20
N PHE A 139 -8.32 0.02 14.61
CA PHE A 139 -7.98 -1.40 14.50
C PHE A 139 -6.91 -1.74 15.54
N SER A 140 -7.34 -2.26 16.69
CA SER A 140 -6.44 -2.75 17.73
C SER A 140 -6.82 -4.18 18.15
N TRP A 141 -5.87 -4.91 18.69
CA TRP A 141 -6.12 -6.24 19.22
C TRP A 141 -7.11 -6.21 20.38
N GLU A 142 -7.12 -5.14 21.20
CA GLU A 142 -8.09 -4.94 22.27
C GLU A 142 -9.51 -4.80 21.71
N ASN A 143 -9.69 -3.98 20.66
CA ASN A 143 -10.99 -3.82 19.99
C ASN A 143 -11.44 -5.13 19.35
N CYS A 144 -10.56 -5.83 18.66
CA CYS A 144 -10.84 -7.13 18.05
C CYS A 144 -11.29 -8.13 19.12
N THR A 145 -10.55 -8.25 20.22
CA THR A 145 -10.89 -9.15 21.33
C THR A 145 -12.22 -8.80 21.95
N THR A 146 -12.47 -7.51 22.21
CA THR A 146 -13.72 -7.04 22.81
C THR A 146 -14.92 -7.36 21.94
N GLN A 147 -14.83 -7.08 20.63
CA GLN A 147 -15.91 -7.36 19.68
C GLN A 147 -16.17 -8.87 19.57
N THR A 148 -15.10 -9.68 19.53
CA THR A 148 -15.20 -11.14 19.47
C THR A 148 -15.91 -11.68 20.71
N ILE A 149 -15.52 -11.25 21.92
CA ILE A 149 -16.15 -11.66 23.16
C ILE A 149 -17.65 -11.25 23.18
N ASN A 150 -17.96 -10.04 22.71
CA ASN A 150 -19.32 -9.56 22.65
C ASN A 150 -20.18 -10.38 21.67
N ALA A 151 -19.64 -10.77 20.53
CA ALA A 151 -20.33 -11.66 19.60
C ALA A 151 -20.65 -13.02 20.21
N TYR A 152 -19.70 -13.62 20.97
CA TYR A 152 -19.95 -14.88 21.69
C TYR A 152 -20.99 -14.77 22.79
N LYS A 153 -21.19 -13.60 23.42
CA LYS A 153 -22.22 -13.40 24.44
C LYS A 153 -23.64 -13.28 23.87
N LEU A 154 -23.77 -13.09 22.56
CA LEU A 154 -25.07 -13.02 21.88
C LEU A 154 -25.59 -14.39 21.42
N LEU A 155 -24.78 -15.43 21.53
CA LEU A 155 -25.13 -16.83 21.25
C LEU A 155 -25.61 -17.54 22.48
#